data_a0588de9518121bbea4103d56011c990
#
_entry.id   a0588de9518121bbea4103d56011c990
#
_cell.length_a   1.000
_cell.length_b   1.000
_cell.length_c   1.000
_cell.angle_alpha   90.00
_cell.angle_beta   90.00
_cell.angle_gamma   90.00
#
_symmetry.space_group_name_H-M   'P 1'
#
loop_
_entity.id
_entity.type
_entity.pdbx_description
1 polymer ?
#
loop_
_entity_poly.entity_id
_entity_poly.type
_entity_poly.pdbx_seq_one_letter_code
_entity_poly.pdbx_strand_id
1 'polypeptide(L)'
;MVETNNRRLPVGIQSFEEIRKEGFLYVDKTDIIWHLANEGKKYNYLSRPRRFGKSVLVDTLEAYFTGKKELFERLKIMELETEWVKRPVIRLDMSRAGAEPDTLRSYLNNVFGQYENYYSLNPDPTDSLADRFNAIIVGSYNQTGQQVAILIDEYDSPLQHSWKTPHHEACTSVYREVFAILKADDKYEKFVFITGITKFTQISLFSVLNNLSNISFEPEYAALCGITKEEMLRDFKPEINKLADYEGCTFDEAVALLTAHYDGYHFSHDNMVDVFNPFSLINALADSKLRNYWASSGATSLLPKFVDDMEIRLKNFENCPIDRDILETSDVTGGGAELFLYQSGYLTIKGYLDGIYLLGIPNYEVRKALYKIVLPALTLQSDAQVITTQSMLLYSLKLGNLTEAMKCLKALIADVPYSNKKLASMDMEERYRLILSTIFNAIGCRVEVEKMIATGRIDMVVETTNIIYVLELKLSNNGGIDAATEQIRAKQYVEPFKADKRRVTALAIELDDKGKGLTDWKEV
;
A
#
# COMPACT_ATOMS: atom_id res chain seq x y z
N MET A 1 28.26 -22.32 23.18
CA MET A 1 28.65 -21.71 21.90
C MET A 1 27.42 -21.18 21.27
N VAL A 2 27.23 -19.86 21.25
CA VAL A 2 26.13 -19.20 20.57
C VAL A 2 26.43 -19.36 19.08
N GLU A 3 25.68 -20.19 18.38
CA GLU A 3 25.66 -20.19 16.92
C GLU A 3 25.22 -18.79 16.50
N THR A 4 26.18 -17.94 16.14
CA THR A 4 25.92 -16.74 15.35
C THR A 4 25.52 -17.22 13.96
N ASN A 5 24.30 -17.67 13.84
CA ASN A 5 23.69 -17.97 12.57
C ASN A 5 23.66 -16.64 11.79
N ASN A 6 24.59 -16.52 10.84
CA ASN A 6 24.74 -15.34 9.98
C ASN A 6 23.60 -15.34 8.95
N ARG A 7 22.36 -15.37 9.49
CA ARG A 7 21.12 -15.42 8.72
C ARG A 7 20.94 -14.10 7.97
N ARG A 8 20.89 -14.15 6.65
CA ARG A 8 20.73 -12.98 5.80
C ARG A 8 19.26 -12.69 5.53
N LEU A 9 18.88 -11.41 5.57
CA LEU A 9 17.55 -10.97 5.18
C LEU A 9 17.48 -10.71 3.67
N PRO A 10 16.40 -11.08 2.98
CA PRO A 10 16.27 -10.98 1.52
C PRO A 10 15.92 -9.55 1.06
N VAL A 11 16.76 -8.58 1.39
CA VAL A 11 16.55 -7.18 1.02
C VAL A 11 16.65 -7.03 -0.50
N GLY A 12 15.53 -6.67 -1.15
CA GLY A 12 15.47 -6.45 -2.60
C GLY A 12 15.47 -7.73 -3.45
N ILE A 13 15.49 -8.92 -2.84
CA ILE A 13 15.48 -10.21 -3.54
C ILE A 13 14.04 -10.65 -3.79
N GLN A 14 13.71 -10.98 -5.02
CA GLN A 14 12.39 -11.44 -5.45
C GLN A 14 12.37 -12.90 -5.92
N SER A 15 13.55 -13.49 -6.16
CA SER A 15 13.65 -14.88 -6.59
C SER A 15 13.57 -15.84 -5.40
N PHE A 16 12.55 -16.68 -5.39
CA PHE A 16 12.40 -17.76 -4.41
C PHE A 16 13.57 -18.73 -4.47
N GLU A 17 14.03 -19.07 -5.68
CA GLU A 17 15.17 -19.96 -5.88
C GLU A 17 16.46 -19.38 -5.26
N GLU A 18 16.73 -18.07 -5.45
CA GLU A 18 17.88 -17.40 -4.84
C GLU A 18 17.75 -17.36 -3.31
N ILE A 19 16.56 -17.00 -2.80
CA ILE A 19 16.28 -16.97 -1.35
C ILE A 19 16.61 -18.34 -0.73
N ARG A 20 16.18 -19.42 -1.35
CA ARG A 20 16.36 -20.78 -0.83
C ARG A 20 17.79 -21.29 -0.97
N LYS A 21 18.43 -21.09 -2.14
CA LYS A 21 19.80 -21.56 -2.40
C LYS A 21 20.87 -20.82 -1.60
N GLU A 22 20.68 -19.50 -1.42
CA GLU A 22 21.63 -18.66 -0.70
C GLU A 22 21.37 -18.60 0.81
N GLY A 23 20.34 -19.30 1.31
CA GLY A 23 20.02 -19.40 2.73
C GLY A 23 19.50 -18.10 3.35
N PHE A 24 18.83 -17.26 2.58
CA PHE A 24 18.10 -16.10 3.11
C PHE A 24 16.88 -16.55 3.91
N LEU A 25 16.42 -15.68 4.80
CA LEU A 25 15.16 -15.89 5.51
C LEU A 25 14.00 -15.92 4.52
N TYR A 26 13.18 -16.95 4.58
CA TYR A 26 11.90 -17.04 3.89
C TYR A 26 10.78 -17.17 4.90
N VAL A 27 9.81 -16.23 4.86
CA VAL A 27 8.59 -16.35 5.67
C VAL A 27 7.68 -17.34 4.97
N ASP A 28 7.49 -18.49 5.59
CA ASP A 28 6.85 -19.64 4.96
C ASP A 28 5.33 -19.51 4.88
N LYS A 29 4.84 -19.38 3.64
CA LYS A 29 3.43 -19.35 3.24
C LYS A 29 3.05 -20.54 2.36
N THR A 30 3.91 -21.55 2.29
CA THR A 30 3.77 -22.63 1.31
C THR A 30 2.57 -23.54 1.59
N ASP A 31 2.06 -23.59 2.80
CA ASP A 31 0.78 -24.21 3.12
C ASP A 31 -0.38 -23.51 2.37
N ILE A 32 -0.49 -22.21 2.46
CA ILE A 32 -1.54 -21.44 1.75
C ILE A 32 -1.38 -21.56 0.23
N ILE A 33 -0.12 -21.56 -0.25
CA ILE A 33 0.20 -21.73 -1.68
C ILE A 33 -0.25 -23.12 -2.18
N TRP A 34 -0.03 -24.16 -1.39
CA TRP A 34 -0.48 -25.52 -1.75
C TRP A 34 -2.01 -25.61 -1.83
N HIS A 35 -2.73 -25.05 -0.86
CA HIS A 35 -4.19 -25.01 -0.88
C HIS A 35 -4.70 -24.21 -2.09
N LEU A 36 -4.11 -23.08 -2.40
CA LEU A 36 -4.45 -22.28 -3.59
C LEU A 36 -4.26 -23.06 -4.89
N ALA A 37 -3.15 -23.80 -5.02
CA ALA A 37 -2.80 -24.53 -6.24
C ALA A 37 -3.60 -25.83 -6.46
N ASN A 38 -4.07 -26.47 -5.38
CA ASN A 38 -4.67 -27.80 -5.43
C ASN A 38 -6.15 -27.83 -5.07
N GLU A 39 -6.59 -27.00 -4.12
CA GLU A 39 -7.97 -26.96 -3.63
C GLU A 39 -8.71 -25.69 -4.05
N GLY A 40 -7.97 -24.67 -4.47
CA GLY A 40 -8.53 -23.41 -4.95
C GLY A 40 -9.17 -23.53 -6.35
N LYS A 41 -9.66 -22.41 -6.84
CA LYS A 41 -10.22 -22.31 -8.19
C LYS A 41 -9.09 -22.35 -9.24
N LYS A 42 -9.44 -22.73 -10.47
CA LYS A 42 -8.46 -22.83 -11.57
C LYS A 42 -7.92 -21.45 -11.97
N TYR A 43 -8.78 -20.44 -12.04
CA TYR A 43 -8.45 -19.08 -12.47
C TYR A 43 -8.50 -18.15 -11.28
N ASN A 44 -7.36 -17.57 -10.92
CA ASN A 44 -7.22 -16.76 -9.71
C ASN A 44 -6.65 -15.38 -10.04
N TYR A 45 -7.26 -14.35 -9.47
CA TYR A 45 -6.76 -12.99 -9.51
C TYR A 45 -6.45 -12.48 -8.10
N LEU A 46 -5.24 -11.99 -7.88
CA LEU A 46 -4.79 -11.41 -6.62
C LEU A 46 -4.32 -9.97 -6.83
N SER A 47 -5.00 -9.03 -6.22
CA SER A 47 -4.53 -7.65 -6.08
C SER A 47 -3.91 -7.44 -4.69
N ARG A 48 -2.71 -6.89 -4.67
CA ARG A 48 -2.04 -6.39 -3.45
C ARG A 48 -1.24 -5.14 -3.79
N PRO A 49 -1.07 -4.21 -2.88
CA PRO A 49 -0.23 -3.03 -3.11
C PRO A 49 1.20 -3.38 -3.54
N ARG A 50 1.93 -2.40 -4.03
CA ARG A 50 3.35 -2.59 -4.35
C ARG A 50 4.14 -3.01 -3.12
N ARG A 51 5.16 -3.85 -3.32
CA ARG A 51 6.09 -4.31 -2.28
C ARG A 51 5.50 -5.28 -1.24
N PHE A 52 4.40 -5.96 -1.56
CA PHE A 52 3.76 -6.99 -0.71
C PHE A 52 4.24 -8.42 -0.99
N GLY A 53 5.24 -8.63 -1.83
CA GLY A 53 5.78 -9.98 -2.09
C GLY A 53 5.07 -10.76 -3.19
N LYS A 54 4.25 -10.10 -4.05
CA LYS A 54 3.54 -10.76 -5.18
C LYS A 54 4.50 -11.52 -6.10
N SER A 55 5.61 -10.90 -6.50
CA SER A 55 6.57 -11.54 -7.41
C SER A 55 7.28 -12.73 -6.78
N VAL A 56 7.55 -12.70 -5.45
CA VAL A 56 8.06 -13.87 -4.71
C VAL A 56 7.03 -14.99 -4.71
N LEU A 57 5.74 -14.68 -4.53
CA LEU A 57 4.65 -15.66 -4.62
C LEU A 57 4.59 -16.30 -6.01
N VAL A 58 4.67 -15.49 -7.08
CA VAL A 58 4.68 -16.00 -8.46
C VAL A 58 5.90 -16.89 -8.69
N ASP A 59 7.07 -16.52 -8.22
CA ASP A 59 8.31 -17.30 -8.32
C ASP A 59 8.23 -18.62 -7.52
N THR A 60 7.57 -18.60 -6.36
CA THR A 60 7.30 -19.81 -5.56
C THR A 60 6.33 -20.75 -6.27
N LEU A 61 5.25 -20.23 -6.87
CA LEU A 61 4.32 -21.01 -7.69
C LEU A 61 5.00 -21.63 -8.91
N GLU A 62 5.87 -20.88 -9.59
CA GLU A 62 6.66 -21.40 -10.71
C GLU A 62 7.58 -22.55 -10.27
N ALA A 63 8.29 -22.38 -9.15
CA ALA A 63 9.14 -23.42 -8.58
C ALA A 63 8.31 -24.68 -8.21
N TYR A 64 7.12 -24.50 -7.64
CA TYR A 64 6.21 -25.60 -7.30
C TYR A 64 5.75 -26.35 -8.54
N PHE A 65 5.18 -25.67 -9.54
CA PHE A 65 4.67 -26.33 -10.75
C PHE A 65 5.78 -26.90 -11.64
N THR A 66 6.99 -26.36 -11.59
CA THR A 66 8.15 -26.95 -12.28
C THR A 66 8.77 -28.13 -11.53
N GLY A 67 8.24 -28.49 -10.36
CA GLY A 67 8.65 -29.66 -9.58
C GLY A 67 10.02 -29.53 -8.90
N LYS A 68 10.46 -28.32 -8.55
CA LYS A 68 11.74 -28.06 -7.87
C LYS A 68 11.64 -28.37 -6.37
N LYS A 69 11.36 -29.62 -6.02
CA LYS A 69 11.12 -30.09 -4.65
C LYS A 69 12.22 -29.67 -3.67
N GLU A 70 13.46 -29.66 -4.10
CA GLU A 70 14.65 -29.34 -3.30
C GLU A 70 14.61 -27.92 -2.71
N LEU A 71 13.90 -26.98 -3.37
CA LEU A 71 13.73 -25.61 -2.88
C LEU A 71 12.75 -25.51 -1.71
N PHE A 72 11.89 -26.51 -1.54
CA PHE A 72 10.85 -26.53 -0.51
C PHE A 72 11.23 -27.31 0.75
N GLU A 73 12.42 -27.88 0.81
CA GLU A 73 12.88 -28.61 1.99
C GLU A 73 12.68 -27.81 3.27
N ARG A 74 12.10 -28.45 4.30
CA ARG A 74 11.78 -27.86 5.61
C ARG A 74 10.70 -26.76 5.59
N LEU A 75 9.97 -26.60 4.48
CA LEU A 75 8.80 -25.74 4.42
C LEU A 75 7.53 -26.57 4.62
N LYS A 76 6.45 -25.91 5.05
CA LYS A 76 5.17 -26.56 5.42
C LYS A 76 4.56 -27.39 4.29
N ILE A 77 4.75 -26.98 3.03
CA ILE A 77 4.27 -27.72 1.85
C ILE A 77 4.78 -29.16 1.79
N MET A 78 5.93 -29.45 2.40
CA MET A 78 6.50 -30.81 2.42
C MET A 78 5.65 -31.81 3.20
N GLU A 79 4.79 -31.32 4.09
CA GLU A 79 3.84 -32.16 4.84
C GLU A 79 2.53 -32.40 4.06
N LEU A 80 2.26 -31.56 3.04
CA LEU A 80 1.02 -31.57 2.27
C LEU A 80 1.20 -32.21 0.89
N GLU A 81 2.32 -31.91 0.21
CA GLU A 81 2.57 -32.33 -1.17
C GLU A 81 3.35 -33.66 -1.22
N THR A 82 2.76 -34.64 -1.86
CA THR A 82 3.34 -36.00 -1.99
C THR A 82 3.82 -36.33 -3.39
N GLU A 83 3.19 -35.75 -4.43
CA GLU A 83 3.39 -36.19 -5.81
C GLU A 83 4.46 -35.39 -6.56
N TRP A 84 4.59 -34.10 -6.28
CA TRP A 84 5.53 -33.17 -6.92
C TRP A 84 5.50 -33.25 -8.45
N VAL A 85 4.30 -33.19 -9.03
CA VAL A 85 4.09 -33.31 -10.47
C VAL A 85 4.73 -32.14 -11.20
N LYS A 86 5.69 -32.46 -12.08
CA LYS A 86 6.32 -31.46 -12.95
C LYS A 86 5.39 -31.08 -14.09
N ARG A 87 5.01 -29.81 -14.19
CA ARG A 87 4.13 -29.25 -15.21
C ARG A 87 4.84 -28.19 -16.05
N PRO A 88 4.42 -28.01 -17.32
CA PRO A 88 4.84 -26.83 -18.06
C PRO A 88 4.30 -25.56 -17.39
N VAL A 89 5.16 -24.54 -17.32
CA VAL A 89 4.80 -23.22 -16.77
C VAL A 89 5.03 -22.18 -17.84
N ILE A 90 4.03 -21.34 -18.08
CA ILE A 90 4.14 -20.14 -18.92
C ILE A 90 4.05 -18.93 -17.99
N ARG A 91 5.15 -18.18 -17.87
CA ARG A 91 5.22 -16.98 -17.03
C ARG A 91 5.33 -15.74 -17.90
N LEU A 92 4.47 -14.74 -17.63
CA LEU A 92 4.48 -13.42 -18.23
C LEU A 92 4.73 -12.38 -17.14
N ASP A 93 5.87 -11.68 -17.21
CA ASP A 93 6.19 -10.55 -16.31
C ASP A 93 5.88 -9.25 -17.06
N MET A 94 4.66 -8.74 -16.88
CA MET A 94 4.17 -7.59 -17.62
C MET A 94 4.81 -6.26 -17.16
N SER A 95 5.59 -6.26 -16.08
CA SER A 95 6.37 -5.08 -15.67
C SER A 95 7.42 -4.67 -16.70
N ARG A 96 7.86 -5.62 -17.53
CA ARG A 96 8.83 -5.43 -18.60
C ARG A 96 8.22 -4.98 -19.93
N ALA A 97 6.91 -5.06 -20.05
CA ALA A 97 6.20 -4.63 -21.24
C ALA A 97 6.10 -3.09 -21.27
N GLY A 98 6.29 -2.50 -22.44
CA GLY A 98 6.16 -1.06 -22.61
C GLY A 98 4.71 -0.58 -22.54
N ALA A 99 4.53 0.72 -22.41
CA ALA A 99 3.23 1.40 -22.34
C ALA A 99 2.70 1.85 -23.71
N GLU A 100 3.38 1.49 -24.79
CA GLU A 100 2.97 1.73 -26.18
C GLU A 100 2.62 0.41 -26.84
N PRO A 101 1.63 0.36 -27.75
CA PRO A 101 1.17 -0.87 -28.36
C PRO A 101 2.28 -1.69 -29.04
N ASP A 102 3.20 -1.02 -29.74
CA ASP A 102 4.29 -1.69 -30.45
C ASP A 102 5.32 -2.30 -29.50
N THR A 103 5.65 -1.60 -28.41
CA THR A 103 6.57 -2.12 -27.39
C THR A 103 5.95 -3.28 -26.63
N LEU A 104 4.64 -3.21 -26.33
CA LEU A 104 3.88 -4.30 -25.71
C LEU A 104 3.85 -5.54 -26.63
N ARG A 105 3.54 -5.36 -27.93
CA ARG A 105 3.56 -6.45 -28.91
C ARG A 105 4.96 -7.05 -29.07
N SER A 106 5.99 -6.20 -29.12
CA SER A 106 7.38 -6.65 -29.21
C SER A 106 7.79 -7.49 -28.01
N TYR A 107 7.41 -7.07 -26.79
CA TYR A 107 7.67 -7.85 -25.57
C TYR A 107 7.01 -9.21 -25.63
N LEU A 108 5.70 -9.27 -25.94
CA LEU A 108 4.96 -10.53 -26.03
C LEU A 108 5.53 -11.45 -27.13
N ASN A 109 5.87 -10.90 -28.30
CA ASN A 109 6.52 -11.64 -29.38
C ASN A 109 7.84 -12.28 -28.93
N ASN A 110 8.65 -11.55 -28.18
CA ASN A 110 9.93 -12.05 -27.66
C ASN A 110 9.73 -13.18 -26.65
N VAL A 111 8.78 -13.00 -25.71
CA VAL A 111 8.49 -14.01 -24.68
C VAL A 111 7.90 -15.27 -25.34
N PHE A 112 6.96 -15.12 -26.26
CA PHE A 112 6.38 -16.25 -26.98
C PHE A 112 7.43 -16.99 -27.81
N GLY A 113 8.31 -16.26 -28.49
CA GLY A 113 9.43 -16.86 -29.23
C GLY A 113 10.38 -17.70 -28.35
N GLN A 114 10.58 -17.30 -27.08
CA GLN A 114 11.36 -18.13 -26.14
C GLN A 114 10.66 -19.46 -25.83
N TYR A 115 9.33 -19.45 -25.59
CA TYR A 115 8.56 -20.68 -25.33
C TYR A 115 8.43 -21.55 -26.60
N GLU A 116 8.24 -20.94 -27.77
CA GLU A 116 8.21 -21.63 -29.05
C GLU A 116 9.53 -22.38 -29.30
N ASN A 117 10.65 -21.71 -29.07
CA ASN A 117 11.97 -22.37 -29.19
C ASN A 117 12.15 -23.49 -28.15
N TYR A 118 11.74 -23.24 -26.90
CA TYR A 118 11.87 -24.23 -25.82
C TYR A 118 11.06 -25.50 -26.10
N TYR A 119 9.84 -25.34 -26.64
CA TYR A 119 8.96 -26.47 -27.03
C TYR A 119 9.11 -26.86 -28.50
N SER A 120 10.11 -26.35 -29.22
CA SER A 120 10.35 -26.67 -30.64
C SER A 120 9.08 -26.53 -31.52
N LEU A 121 8.31 -25.49 -31.29
CA LEU A 121 7.13 -25.13 -32.05
C LEU A 121 7.53 -24.28 -33.25
N ASN A 122 6.80 -24.46 -34.38
CA ASN A 122 7.05 -23.69 -35.60
C ASN A 122 5.80 -22.89 -35.94
N PRO A 123 5.61 -21.69 -35.36
CA PRO A 123 4.49 -20.84 -35.69
C PRO A 123 4.56 -20.35 -37.15
N ASP A 124 3.39 -20.11 -37.75
CA ASP A 124 3.33 -19.43 -39.02
C ASP A 124 3.72 -17.96 -38.82
N PRO A 125 4.55 -17.37 -39.72
CA PRO A 125 4.92 -15.95 -39.63
C PRO A 125 3.72 -14.97 -39.63
N THR A 126 2.54 -15.43 -40.06
CA THR A 126 1.30 -14.65 -40.07
C THR A 126 0.42 -14.85 -38.84
N ASP A 127 0.82 -15.74 -37.93
CA ASP A 127 0.05 -16.02 -36.71
C ASP A 127 -0.07 -14.77 -35.84
N SER A 128 -1.28 -14.55 -35.35
CA SER A 128 -1.53 -13.51 -34.33
C SER A 128 -0.88 -13.86 -33.00
N LEU A 129 -0.75 -12.88 -32.08
CA LEU A 129 -0.29 -13.15 -30.71
C LEU A 129 -1.20 -14.18 -30.01
N ALA A 130 -2.50 -14.14 -30.28
CA ALA A 130 -3.46 -15.10 -29.74
C ALA A 130 -3.17 -16.53 -30.26
N ASP A 131 -2.98 -16.70 -31.57
CA ASP A 131 -2.69 -18.02 -32.17
C ASP A 131 -1.38 -18.58 -31.64
N ARG A 132 -0.35 -17.76 -31.51
CA ARG A 132 0.95 -18.16 -30.96
C ARG A 132 0.84 -18.56 -29.48
N PHE A 133 0.08 -17.81 -28.67
CA PHE A 133 -0.12 -18.16 -27.27
C PHE A 133 -0.90 -19.48 -27.12
N ASN A 134 -1.95 -19.68 -27.93
CA ASN A 134 -2.67 -20.94 -28.02
C ASN A 134 -1.72 -22.10 -28.40
N ALA A 135 -0.90 -21.92 -29.45
CA ALA A 135 0.05 -22.95 -29.89
C ALA A 135 1.06 -23.34 -28.80
N ILE A 136 1.50 -22.37 -27.98
CA ILE A 136 2.40 -22.62 -26.84
C ILE A 136 1.69 -23.45 -25.76
N ILE A 137 0.45 -23.12 -25.39
CA ILE A 137 -0.34 -23.84 -24.38
C ILE A 137 -0.57 -25.29 -24.87
N VAL A 138 -1.12 -25.45 -26.06
CA VAL A 138 -1.43 -26.76 -26.62
C VAL A 138 -0.18 -27.60 -26.90
N GLY A 139 0.87 -26.96 -27.44
CA GLY A 139 2.13 -27.61 -27.75
C GLY A 139 2.86 -28.13 -26.52
N SER A 140 2.91 -27.33 -25.46
CA SER A 140 3.53 -27.72 -24.19
C SER A 140 2.76 -28.87 -23.51
N TYR A 141 1.42 -28.84 -23.55
CA TYR A 141 0.58 -29.96 -23.10
C TYR A 141 0.84 -31.25 -23.89
N ASN A 142 0.84 -31.17 -25.22
CA ASN A 142 1.04 -32.36 -26.09
C ASN A 142 2.41 -32.99 -25.87
N GLN A 143 3.44 -32.20 -25.59
CA GLN A 143 4.80 -32.73 -25.36
C GLN A 143 4.97 -33.35 -23.99
N THR A 144 4.32 -32.81 -22.98
CA THR A 144 4.53 -33.22 -21.58
C THR A 144 3.45 -34.17 -21.07
N GLY A 145 2.29 -34.20 -21.70
CA GLY A 145 1.09 -34.90 -21.21
C GLY A 145 0.51 -34.26 -19.93
N GLN A 146 1.02 -33.08 -19.53
CA GLN A 146 0.64 -32.39 -18.30
C GLN A 146 -0.03 -31.06 -18.62
N GLN A 147 -1.12 -30.75 -17.90
CA GLN A 147 -1.78 -29.46 -18.00
C GLN A 147 -0.83 -28.32 -17.54
N VAL A 148 -0.96 -27.19 -18.22
CA VAL A 148 -0.08 -26.01 -18.09
C VAL A 148 -0.48 -25.16 -16.88
N ALA A 149 0.49 -24.64 -16.15
CA ALA A 149 0.28 -23.54 -15.22
C ALA A 149 0.67 -22.21 -15.90
N ILE A 150 -0.21 -21.22 -15.83
CA ILE A 150 -0.02 -19.89 -16.44
C ILE A 150 0.06 -18.86 -15.32
N LEU A 151 1.18 -18.14 -15.27
CA LEU A 151 1.48 -17.16 -14.22
C LEU A 151 1.72 -15.78 -14.85
N ILE A 152 0.87 -14.81 -14.53
CA ILE A 152 0.94 -13.46 -15.08
C ILE A 152 1.19 -12.47 -13.94
N ASP A 153 2.41 -11.93 -13.86
CA ASP A 153 2.79 -10.96 -12.83
C ASP A 153 2.67 -9.53 -13.35
N GLU A 154 2.25 -8.61 -12.46
CA GLU A 154 2.07 -7.18 -12.74
C GLU A 154 1.27 -6.91 -14.04
N TYR A 155 0.16 -7.67 -14.24
CA TYR A 155 -0.64 -7.61 -15.48
C TYR A 155 -1.05 -6.19 -15.86
N ASP A 156 -1.29 -5.33 -14.88
CA ASP A 156 -1.81 -3.98 -15.03
C ASP A 156 -0.72 -2.93 -15.33
N SER A 157 0.55 -3.30 -15.30
CA SER A 157 1.67 -2.36 -15.47
C SER A 157 1.62 -1.56 -16.79
N PRO A 158 1.50 -2.15 -17.99
CA PRO A 158 1.38 -1.40 -19.24
C PRO A 158 0.15 -0.49 -19.29
N LEU A 159 -0.93 -0.92 -18.66
CA LEU A 159 -2.19 -0.19 -18.64
C LEU A 159 -2.16 1.03 -17.70
N GLN A 160 -1.52 0.88 -16.54
CA GLN A 160 -1.27 1.99 -15.63
C GLN A 160 -0.37 3.06 -16.28
N HIS A 161 0.65 2.64 -17.04
CA HIS A 161 1.56 3.57 -17.69
C HIS A 161 0.96 4.23 -18.92
N SER A 162 0.12 3.53 -19.68
CA SER A 162 -0.61 4.09 -20.84
C SER A 162 -1.84 4.90 -20.46
N TRP A 163 -2.29 4.83 -19.20
CA TRP A 163 -3.47 5.55 -18.70
C TRP A 163 -3.42 7.04 -19.06
N LYS A 164 -4.55 7.56 -19.62
CA LYS A 164 -4.69 8.94 -20.11
C LYS A 164 -3.71 9.35 -21.20
N THR A 165 -3.11 8.38 -21.88
CA THR A 165 -2.35 8.61 -23.10
C THR A 165 -3.18 8.17 -24.32
N PRO A 166 -2.85 8.64 -25.54
CA PRO A 166 -3.49 8.17 -26.77
C PRO A 166 -3.32 6.67 -27.03
N HIS A 167 -2.38 6.01 -26.34
CA HIS A 167 -2.03 4.60 -26.54
C HIS A 167 -2.89 3.63 -25.71
N HIS A 168 -3.66 4.12 -24.73
CA HIS A 168 -4.36 3.27 -23.76
C HIS A 168 -5.31 2.28 -24.41
N GLU A 169 -6.19 2.73 -25.33
CA GLU A 169 -7.14 1.82 -26.00
C GLU A 169 -6.45 0.80 -26.90
N ALA A 170 -5.38 1.18 -27.57
CA ALA A 170 -4.60 0.26 -28.39
C ALA A 170 -3.87 -0.81 -27.54
N CYS A 171 -3.30 -0.43 -26.39
CA CYS A 171 -2.75 -1.39 -25.42
C CYS A 171 -3.83 -2.33 -24.88
N THR A 172 -5.01 -1.80 -24.54
CA THR A 172 -6.16 -2.60 -24.09
C THR A 172 -6.59 -3.61 -25.15
N SER A 173 -6.56 -3.23 -26.44
CA SER A 173 -6.88 -4.15 -27.55
C SER A 173 -5.90 -5.33 -27.64
N VAL A 174 -4.59 -5.10 -27.40
CA VAL A 174 -3.59 -6.19 -27.36
C VAL A 174 -3.89 -7.17 -26.22
N TYR A 175 -4.29 -6.65 -25.06
CA TYR A 175 -4.70 -7.50 -23.93
C TYR A 175 -5.91 -8.37 -24.26
N ARG A 176 -6.93 -7.79 -24.89
CA ARG A 176 -8.13 -8.53 -25.32
C ARG A 176 -7.79 -9.66 -26.28
N GLU A 177 -6.92 -9.36 -27.25
CA GLU A 177 -6.45 -10.34 -28.24
C GLU A 177 -5.78 -11.54 -27.56
N VAL A 178 -4.78 -11.28 -26.69
CA VAL A 178 -3.94 -12.35 -26.12
C VAL A 178 -4.66 -13.14 -25.04
N PHE A 179 -5.33 -12.46 -24.10
CA PHE A 179 -5.89 -13.14 -22.93
C PHE A 179 -7.26 -13.79 -23.15
N ALA A 180 -7.91 -13.55 -24.32
CA ALA A 180 -9.12 -14.29 -24.70
C ALA A 180 -8.90 -15.79 -24.82
N ILE A 181 -7.69 -16.23 -25.11
CA ILE A 181 -7.29 -17.62 -25.27
C ILE A 181 -7.43 -18.41 -23.97
N LEU A 182 -7.16 -17.82 -22.81
CA LEU A 182 -7.22 -18.51 -21.51
C LEU A 182 -8.58 -19.17 -21.22
N LYS A 183 -9.67 -18.69 -21.82
CA LYS A 183 -10.98 -19.33 -21.68
C LYS A 183 -11.21 -20.45 -22.71
N ALA A 184 -10.63 -20.30 -23.90
CA ALA A 184 -10.81 -21.26 -24.98
C ALA A 184 -10.05 -22.56 -24.72
N ASP A 185 -8.93 -22.47 -24.02
CA ASP A 185 -7.97 -23.55 -23.78
C ASP A 185 -8.10 -24.24 -22.42
N ASP A 186 -9.23 -24.03 -21.71
CA ASP A 186 -9.48 -24.55 -20.36
C ASP A 186 -9.04 -26.01 -20.14
N LYS A 187 -9.27 -26.91 -21.09
CA LYS A 187 -8.90 -28.34 -20.96
C LYS A 187 -7.38 -28.59 -20.86
N TYR A 188 -6.57 -27.66 -21.34
CA TYR A 188 -5.10 -27.78 -21.33
C TYR A 188 -4.47 -27.10 -20.12
N GLU A 189 -5.23 -26.31 -19.37
CA GLU A 189 -4.78 -25.53 -18.25
C GLU A 189 -5.07 -26.22 -16.91
N LYS A 190 -4.08 -26.25 -16.02
CA LYS A 190 -4.24 -26.70 -14.62
C LYS A 190 -4.57 -25.54 -13.70
N PHE A 191 -3.87 -24.41 -13.90
CA PHE A 191 -3.90 -23.29 -12.98
C PHE A 191 -3.54 -22.00 -13.71
N VAL A 192 -4.30 -20.94 -13.47
CA VAL A 192 -4.03 -19.60 -14.00
C VAL A 192 -4.00 -18.65 -12.82
N PHE A 193 -2.90 -17.92 -12.67
CA PHE A 193 -2.72 -16.95 -11.60
C PHE A 193 -2.31 -15.59 -12.18
N ILE A 194 -3.12 -14.58 -11.92
CA ILE A 194 -2.91 -13.22 -12.40
C ILE A 194 -2.74 -12.32 -11.20
N THR A 195 -1.68 -11.53 -11.17
CA THR A 195 -1.45 -10.57 -10.08
C THR A 195 -1.19 -9.17 -10.60
N GLY A 196 -1.62 -8.18 -9.82
CA GLY A 196 -1.45 -6.77 -10.10
C GLY A 196 -1.68 -5.90 -8.87
N ILE A 197 -1.81 -4.60 -9.10
CA ILE A 197 -2.14 -3.61 -8.10
C ILE A 197 -3.58 -3.15 -8.29
N THR A 198 -3.92 -2.76 -9.51
CA THR A 198 -5.21 -2.18 -9.88
C THR A 198 -6.04 -3.16 -10.70
N LYS A 199 -7.35 -3.08 -10.55
CA LYS A 199 -8.29 -3.83 -11.36
C LYS A 199 -8.77 -2.96 -12.52
N PHE A 200 -8.47 -3.37 -13.75
CA PHE A 200 -8.97 -2.75 -14.98
C PHE A 200 -10.09 -3.61 -15.57
N THR A 201 -11.34 -3.37 -15.17
CA THR A 201 -12.50 -4.15 -15.60
C THR A 201 -12.94 -3.83 -17.03
N GLN A 202 -12.64 -2.63 -17.53
CA GLN A 202 -12.91 -2.24 -18.93
C GLN A 202 -12.07 -3.02 -19.94
N ILE A 203 -11.01 -3.65 -19.47
CA ILE A 203 -10.31 -4.66 -20.24
C ILE A 203 -11.17 -5.90 -20.17
N SER A 204 -11.57 -6.41 -21.31
CA SER A 204 -12.35 -7.64 -21.43
C SER A 204 -11.74 -8.88 -20.76
N LEU A 205 -10.57 -8.76 -20.11
CA LEU A 205 -9.98 -9.82 -19.32
C LEU A 205 -10.97 -10.37 -18.28
N PHE A 206 -11.60 -9.49 -17.48
CA PHE A 206 -12.59 -9.90 -16.48
C PHE A 206 -13.97 -10.23 -17.09
N SER A 207 -14.31 -9.70 -18.26
CA SER A 207 -15.53 -10.05 -18.98
C SER A 207 -15.36 -11.30 -19.85
N VAL A 208 -14.16 -11.54 -20.37
CA VAL A 208 -13.82 -12.76 -21.12
C VAL A 208 -13.58 -13.92 -20.15
N LEU A 209 -12.82 -13.72 -19.08
CA LEU A 209 -12.61 -14.69 -18.00
C LEU A 209 -13.68 -14.54 -16.92
N ASN A 210 -14.95 -14.79 -17.27
CA ASN A 210 -16.06 -14.75 -16.32
C ASN A 210 -15.96 -15.78 -15.18
N ASN A 211 -15.04 -16.73 -15.29
CA ASN A 211 -14.66 -17.72 -14.28
C ASN A 211 -13.44 -17.31 -13.43
N LEU A 212 -12.89 -16.09 -13.64
CA LEU A 212 -11.77 -15.58 -12.85
C LEU A 212 -12.23 -15.23 -11.42
N SER A 213 -11.69 -15.95 -10.45
CA SER A 213 -11.95 -15.69 -9.04
C SER A 213 -11.08 -14.57 -8.51
N ASN A 214 -11.69 -13.52 -7.99
CA ASN A 214 -10.98 -12.49 -7.26
C ASN A 214 -10.72 -12.97 -5.82
N ILE A 215 -9.54 -13.51 -5.55
CA ILE A 215 -9.14 -14.00 -4.23
C ILE A 215 -8.58 -12.90 -3.33
N SER A 216 -8.62 -11.64 -3.77
CA SER A 216 -8.03 -10.53 -3.03
C SER A 216 -8.71 -10.25 -1.69
N PHE A 217 -10.00 -10.61 -1.57
CA PHE A 217 -10.83 -10.37 -0.38
C PHE A 217 -11.17 -11.65 0.39
N GLU A 218 -10.79 -12.82 -0.15
CA GLU A 218 -11.11 -14.11 0.47
C GLU A 218 -10.31 -14.31 1.77
N PRO A 219 -10.96 -14.75 2.86
CA PRO A 219 -10.35 -14.85 4.18
C PRO A 219 -9.16 -15.82 4.24
N GLU A 220 -9.18 -16.89 3.44
CA GLU A 220 -8.11 -17.90 3.39
C GLU A 220 -6.80 -17.30 2.83
N TYR A 221 -6.89 -16.25 1.99
CA TYR A 221 -5.74 -15.62 1.34
C TYR A 221 -5.39 -14.25 1.92
N ALA A 222 -6.01 -13.85 3.05
CA ALA A 222 -5.76 -12.56 3.68
C ALA A 222 -4.28 -12.36 4.06
N ALA A 223 -3.60 -13.42 4.51
CA ALA A 223 -2.19 -13.42 4.89
C ALA A 223 -1.25 -14.02 3.81
N LEU A 224 -1.72 -14.34 2.60
CA LEU A 224 -0.90 -14.93 1.53
C LEU A 224 0.28 -14.04 1.14
N CYS A 225 0.05 -12.73 1.09
CA CYS A 225 1.07 -11.71 0.94
C CYS A 225 1.12 -10.83 2.20
N GLY A 226 2.29 -10.35 2.56
CA GLY A 226 2.51 -9.65 3.82
C GLY A 226 3.15 -10.56 4.88
N ILE A 227 3.47 -10.01 6.03
CA ILE A 227 4.03 -10.73 7.18
C ILE A 227 3.11 -10.47 8.37
N THR A 228 2.58 -11.53 9.01
CA THR A 228 1.77 -11.37 10.22
C THR A 228 2.65 -11.06 11.43
N LYS A 229 2.04 -10.58 12.51
CA LYS A 229 2.77 -10.30 13.75
C LYS A 229 3.36 -11.58 14.37
N GLU A 230 2.66 -12.68 14.29
CA GLU A 230 3.13 -13.98 14.76
C GLU A 230 4.36 -14.43 13.97
N GLU A 231 4.33 -14.29 12.65
CA GLU A 231 5.47 -14.60 11.78
C GLU A 231 6.65 -13.68 12.06
N MET A 232 6.41 -12.38 12.24
CA MET A 232 7.46 -11.43 12.61
C MET A 232 8.14 -11.84 13.94
N LEU A 233 7.35 -12.14 14.96
CA LEU A 233 7.89 -12.54 16.28
C LEU A 233 8.63 -13.88 16.22
N ARG A 234 8.15 -14.85 15.42
CA ARG A 234 8.77 -16.15 15.25
C ARG A 234 10.08 -16.04 14.46
N ASP A 235 10.05 -15.33 13.35
CA ASP A 235 11.12 -15.40 12.34
C ASP A 235 12.18 -14.30 12.48
N PHE A 236 11.90 -13.16 13.12
CA PHE A 236 12.81 -12.01 13.15
C PHE A 236 13.25 -11.59 14.56
N LYS A 237 13.09 -12.47 15.56
CA LYS A 237 13.45 -12.14 16.95
C LYS A 237 14.89 -11.58 17.12
N PRO A 238 15.95 -12.13 16.47
CA PRO A 238 17.29 -11.57 16.58
C PRO A 238 17.43 -10.15 16.04
N GLU A 239 16.74 -9.85 14.93
CA GLU A 239 16.78 -8.55 14.28
C GLU A 239 15.98 -7.50 15.07
N ILE A 240 14.87 -7.91 15.68
CA ILE A 240 14.08 -7.04 16.58
C ILE A 240 14.91 -6.66 17.81
N ASN A 241 15.68 -7.58 18.39
CA ASN A 241 16.59 -7.27 19.50
C ASN A 241 17.67 -6.25 19.09
N LYS A 242 18.26 -6.38 17.88
CA LYS A 242 19.24 -5.39 17.37
C LYS A 242 18.60 -4.01 17.19
N LEU A 243 17.36 -3.96 16.70
CA LEU A 243 16.62 -2.72 16.59
C LEU A 243 16.35 -2.11 17.98
N ALA A 244 15.95 -2.92 18.95
CA ALA A 244 15.72 -2.48 20.33
C ALA A 244 16.99 -1.89 20.96
N ASP A 245 18.13 -2.54 20.77
CA ASP A 245 19.44 -2.05 21.23
C ASP A 245 19.80 -0.72 20.57
N TYR A 246 19.56 -0.58 19.26
CA TYR A 246 19.84 0.66 18.50
C TYR A 246 18.97 1.82 18.94
N GLU A 247 17.65 1.57 19.13
CA GLU A 247 16.67 2.58 19.57
C GLU A 247 16.73 2.84 21.09
N GLY A 248 17.51 2.06 21.85
CA GLY A 248 17.61 2.16 23.31
C GLY A 248 16.31 1.85 24.04
N CYS A 249 15.55 0.88 23.56
CA CYS A 249 14.25 0.49 24.09
C CYS A 249 14.18 -1.02 24.37
N THR A 250 13.11 -1.47 25.02
CA THR A 250 12.86 -2.90 25.26
C THR A 250 12.40 -3.61 23.97
N PHE A 251 12.47 -4.95 23.97
CA PHE A 251 11.96 -5.77 22.87
C PHE A 251 10.49 -5.46 22.54
N ASP A 252 9.64 -5.36 23.57
CA ASP A 252 8.20 -5.09 23.40
C ASP A 252 7.94 -3.68 22.86
N GLU A 253 8.73 -2.70 23.26
CA GLU A 253 8.68 -1.34 22.70
C GLU A 253 9.14 -1.33 21.24
N ALA A 254 10.18 -2.07 20.88
CA ALA A 254 10.61 -2.22 19.49
C ALA A 254 9.53 -2.88 18.62
N VAL A 255 8.86 -3.91 19.13
CA VAL A 255 7.70 -4.53 18.48
C VAL A 255 6.57 -3.50 18.28
N ALA A 256 6.25 -2.72 19.30
CA ALA A 256 5.24 -1.66 19.20
C ALA A 256 5.60 -0.58 18.16
N LEU A 257 6.87 -0.19 18.08
CA LEU A 257 7.38 0.74 17.08
C LEU A 257 7.26 0.17 15.67
N LEU A 258 7.66 -1.07 15.43
CA LEU A 258 7.53 -1.74 14.13
C LEU A 258 6.06 -1.84 13.72
N THR A 259 5.17 -2.23 14.65
CA THR A 259 3.73 -2.30 14.41
C THR A 259 3.16 -0.94 14.00
N ALA A 260 3.46 0.12 14.75
CA ALA A 260 2.97 1.46 14.43
C ALA A 260 3.48 1.99 13.08
N HIS A 261 4.70 1.58 12.65
CA HIS A 261 5.32 2.08 11.43
C HIS A 261 4.92 1.32 10.18
N TYR A 262 4.77 -0.02 10.24
CA TYR A 262 4.72 -0.85 9.02
C TYR A 262 3.59 -1.87 8.97
N ASP A 263 2.83 -2.06 10.06
CA ASP A 263 1.71 -2.99 10.17
C ASP A 263 0.37 -2.34 9.75
N GLY A 264 -0.73 -3.03 10.01
CA GLY A 264 -2.08 -2.48 9.95
C GLY A 264 -2.76 -2.58 8.59
N TYR A 265 -2.23 -3.36 7.66
CA TYR A 265 -2.93 -3.69 6.43
C TYR A 265 -3.89 -4.87 6.64
N HIS A 266 -5.13 -4.74 6.15
CA HIS A 266 -6.14 -5.78 6.12
C HIS A 266 -6.68 -5.94 4.71
N PHE A 267 -6.87 -7.18 4.29
CA PHE A 267 -7.32 -7.51 2.93
C PHE A 267 -8.65 -8.26 2.88
N SER A 268 -9.18 -8.71 4.00
CA SER A 268 -10.50 -9.35 4.07
C SER A 268 -11.28 -8.80 5.26
N HIS A 269 -12.58 -8.64 5.10
CA HIS A 269 -13.45 -8.24 6.22
C HIS A 269 -13.85 -9.42 7.12
N ASP A 270 -13.82 -10.63 6.57
CA ASP A 270 -14.12 -11.87 7.33
C ASP A 270 -12.89 -12.38 8.10
N ASN A 271 -11.69 -11.95 7.72
CA ASN A 271 -10.44 -12.27 8.40
C ASN A 271 -9.59 -10.99 8.52
N MET A 272 -9.79 -10.27 9.62
CA MET A 272 -9.11 -9.00 9.93
C MET A 272 -7.70 -9.22 10.49
N VAL A 273 -6.93 -10.14 9.90
CA VAL A 273 -5.53 -10.32 10.26
C VAL A 273 -4.70 -9.12 9.80
N ASP A 274 -3.95 -8.54 10.72
CA ASP A 274 -2.96 -7.51 10.42
C ASP A 274 -1.76 -8.10 9.71
N VAL A 275 -1.30 -7.42 8.65
CA VAL A 275 -0.05 -7.78 7.99
C VAL A 275 0.84 -6.55 7.78
N PHE A 276 2.12 -6.75 8.06
CA PHE A 276 3.18 -5.79 7.74
C PHE A 276 3.44 -5.74 6.24
N ASN A 277 3.81 -4.56 5.76
CA ASN A 277 4.47 -4.47 4.46
C ASN A 277 5.84 -5.17 4.52
N PRO A 278 6.07 -6.26 3.76
CA PRO A 278 7.31 -7.03 3.86
C PRO A 278 8.56 -6.23 3.52
N PHE A 279 8.47 -5.36 2.52
CA PHE A 279 9.61 -4.56 2.08
C PHE A 279 10.05 -3.58 3.18
N SER A 280 9.12 -2.87 3.79
CA SER A 280 9.43 -1.92 4.87
C SER A 280 9.94 -2.61 6.12
N LEU A 281 9.29 -3.70 6.54
CA LEU A 281 9.70 -4.47 7.70
C LEU A 281 11.10 -5.06 7.54
N ILE A 282 11.37 -5.75 6.42
CA ILE A 282 12.67 -6.39 6.17
C ILE A 282 13.79 -5.36 6.11
N ASN A 283 13.58 -4.22 5.44
CA ASN A 283 14.57 -3.14 5.39
C ASN A 283 14.83 -2.53 6.76
N ALA A 284 13.77 -2.27 7.55
CA ALA A 284 13.91 -1.71 8.89
C ALA A 284 14.72 -2.62 9.81
N LEU A 285 14.47 -3.93 9.73
CA LEU A 285 15.19 -4.94 10.51
C LEU A 285 16.63 -5.15 10.01
N ALA A 286 16.86 -5.08 8.70
CA ALA A 286 18.21 -5.17 8.13
C ALA A 286 19.08 -3.96 8.52
N ASP A 287 18.52 -2.75 8.44
CA ASP A 287 19.20 -1.51 8.79
C ASP A 287 19.25 -1.25 10.31
N SER A 288 18.41 -1.95 11.10
CA SER A 288 18.11 -1.64 12.51
C SER A 288 17.67 -0.18 12.68
N LYS A 289 16.79 0.33 11.79
CA LYS A 289 16.33 1.73 11.76
C LYS A 289 14.90 1.85 11.28
N LEU A 290 14.14 2.75 11.90
CA LEU A 290 12.79 3.09 11.47
C LEU A 290 12.83 4.24 10.45
N ARG A 291 12.52 3.94 9.18
CA ARG A 291 12.53 4.90 8.06
C ARG A 291 11.32 4.71 7.15
N ASN A 292 11.12 5.62 6.20
CA ASN A 292 10.04 5.52 5.20
C ASN A 292 10.54 4.76 3.95
N TYR A 293 10.61 3.44 4.03
CA TYR A 293 11.12 2.58 2.97
C TYR A 293 10.14 2.46 1.79
N TRP A 294 8.84 2.29 2.08
CA TRP A 294 7.82 2.12 1.05
C TRP A 294 7.72 3.33 0.12
N ALA A 295 7.66 4.54 0.67
CA ALA A 295 7.59 5.76 -0.10
C ALA A 295 8.83 5.97 -0.99
N SER A 296 10.03 5.60 -0.51
CA SER A 296 11.29 5.72 -1.26
C SER A 296 11.43 4.67 -2.39
N SER A 297 10.61 3.62 -2.39
CA SER A 297 10.67 2.52 -3.36
C SER A 297 9.97 2.80 -4.70
N GLY A 298 9.48 4.03 -4.94
CA GLY A 298 8.69 4.37 -6.12
C GLY A 298 7.22 3.90 -6.06
N ALA A 299 6.78 3.34 -4.92
CA ALA A 299 5.39 2.92 -4.73
C ALA A 299 4.40 4.09 -4.88
N THR A 300 4.87 5.31 -4.60
CA THR A 300 4.09 6.55 -4.65
C THR A 300 3.99 7.21 -6.03
N SER A 301 4.64 6.67 -7.06
CA SER A 301 4.80 7.32 -8.37
C SER A 301 3.50 7.54 -9.16
N LEU A 302 2.47 6.76 -8.86
CA LEU A 302 1.18 6.85 -9.55
C LEU A 302 0.25 7.92 -8.96
N LEU A 303 0.29 8.13 -7.64
CA LEU A 303 -0.65 9.02 -6.96
C LEU A 303 -0.68 10.45 -7.51
N PRO A 304 0.44 11.11 -7.82
CA PRO A 304 0.41 12.46 -8.39
C PRO A 304 -0.40 12.58 -9.67
N LYS A 305 -0.39 11.54 -10.52
CA LYS A 305 -1.17 11.52 -11.78
C LYS A 305 -2.68 11.47 -11.57
N PHE A 306 -3.11 11.00 -10.41
CA PHE A 306 -4.52 10.87 -10.04
C PHE A 306 -5.01 12.01 -9.13
N VAL A 307 -4.09 12.68 -8.42
CA VAL A 307 -4.43 13.81 -7.51
C VAL A 307 -5.12 14.96 -8.25
N ASP A 308 -4.68 15.27 -9.47
CA ASP A 308 -5.22 16.39 -10.25
C ASP A 308 -6.65 16.14 -10.78
N ASP A 309 -7.02 14.86 -11.01
CA ASP A 309 -8.32 14.50 -11.58
C ASP A 309 -9.34 13.98 -10.56
N MET A 310 -8.85 13.26 -9.58
CA MET A 310 -9.67 12.88 -8.45
C MET A 310 -9.85 14.13 -7.62
N GLU A 311 -11.10 14.53 -7.39
CA GLU A 311 -11.42 15.35 -6.24
C GLU A 311 -10.97 14.58 -5.00
N ILE A 312 -9.66 14.56 -4.74
CA ILE A 312 -9.14 14.21 -3.43
C ILE A 312 -9.74 15.27 -2.54
N ARG A 313 -10.96 15.00 -2.14
CA ARG A 313 -11.60 15.71 -1.07
C ARG A 313 -10.63 15.53 0.06
N LEU A 314 -10.13 16.65 0.56
CA LEU A 314 -9.31 16.70 1.77
C LEU A 314 -10.19 16.23 2.94
N LYS A 315 -10.63 14.99 2.84
CA LYS A 315 -11.39 14.30 3.86
C LYS A 315 -10.43 13.69 4.87
N ASN A 316 -10.95 13.47 6.02
CA ASN A 316 -10.33 12.62 7.01
C ASN A 316 -10.18 11.20 6.44
N PHE A 317 -8.98 10.85 5.93
CA PHE A 317 -8.68 9.52 5.37
C PHE A 317 -8.71 8.39 6.42
N GLU A 318 -9.07 8.67 7.66
CA GLU A 318 -9.17 7.66 8.72
C GLU A 318 -10.50 6.90 8.73
N ASN A 319 -11.52 7.41 8.06
CA ASN A 319 -12.84 6.78 8.00
C ASN A 319 -13.49 7.08 6.65
N CYS A 320 -13.00 6.46 5.58
CA CYS A 320 -13.54 6.62 4.24
C CYS A 320 -14.53 5.48 3.95
N PRO A 321 -15.83 5.73 3.97
CA PRO A 321 -16.81 4.70 3.59
C PRO A 321 -16.77 4.49 2.07
N ILE A 322 -16.82 3.22 1.66
CA ILE A 322 -16.93 2.80 0.27
C ILE A 322 -17.87 1.60 0.19
N ASP A 323 -18.74 1.61 -0.81
CA ASP A 323 -19.63 0.48 -1.09
C ASP A 323 -18.84 -0.77 -1.47
N ARG A 324 -19.31 -1.95 -1.05
CA ARG A 324 -18.68 -3.24 -1.31
C ARG A 324 -18.51 -3.50 -2.80
N ASP A 325 -19.58 -3.28 -3.58
CA ASP A 325 -19.53 -3.56 -5.01
C ASP A 325 -18.54 -2.63 -5.72
N ILE A 326 -18.39 -1.39 -5.26
CA ILE A 326 -17.37 -0.48 -5.76
C ILE A 326 -15.97 -1.01 -5.44
N LEU A 327 -15.71 -1.40 -4.21
CA LEU A 327 -14.37 -1.84 -3.79
C LEU A 327 -13.95 -3.15 -4.46
N GLU A 328 -14.84 -4.15 -4.51
CA GLU A 328 -14.54 -5.50 -4.96
C GLU A 328 -14.64 -5.67 -6.48
N THR A 329 -15.54 -4.93 -7.15
CA THR A 329 -15.88 -5.16 -8.55
C THR A 329 -15.53 -4.03 -9.51
N SER A 330 -15.48 -2.78 -9.02
CA SER A 330 -15.29 -1.63 -9.90
C SER A 330 -13.87 -1.50 -10.45
N ASP A 331 -13.81 -0.84 -11.58
CA ASP A 331 -12.59 -0.39 -12.23
C ASP A 331 -12.02 0.84 -11.52
N VAL A 332 -10.71 0.94 -11.47
CA VAL A 332 -10.01 2.11 -10.95
C VAL A 332 -10.47 3.42 -11.59
N THR A 333 -11.04 3.36 -12.80
CA THR A 333 -11.52 4.52 -13.55
C THR A 333 -12.88 5.02 -13.09
N GLY A 334 -13.71 4.14 -12.55
CA GLY A 334 -15.08 4.44 -12.13
C GLY A 334 -15.29 4.50 -10.61
N GLY A 335 -14.33 3.97 -9.83
CA GLY A 335 -14.49 3.78 -8.39
C GLY A 335 -14.06 4.95 -7.49
N GLY A 336 -13.61 6.08 -8.08
CA GLY A 336 -13.21 7.26 -7.31
C GLY A 336 -11.83 7.17 -6.65
N ALA A 337 -11.51 8.20 -5.85
CA ALA A 337 -10.22 8.34 -5.20
C ALA A 337 -9.96 7.25 -4.14
N GLU A 338 -10.99 6.87 -3.40
CA GLU A 338 -10.92 5.90 -2.32
C GLU A 338 -10.51 4.51 -2.84
N LEU A 339 -11.10 4.07 -3.97
CA LEU A 339 -10.74 2.81 -4.62
C LEU A 339 -9.27 2.83 -5.06
N PHE A 340 -8.84 3.90 -5.73
CA PHE A 340 -7.45 4.03 -6.16
C PHE A 340 -6.47 4.04 -4.99
N LEU A 341 -6.78 4.79 -3.91
CA LEU A 341 -5.95 4.85 -2.71
C LEU A 341 -5.85 3.48 -2.01
N TYR A 342 -6.95 2.71 -1.98
CA TYR A 342 -6.94 1.35 -1.46
C TYR A 342 -6.07 0.42 -2.32
N GLN A 343 -6.29 0.35 -3.61
CA GLN A 343 -5.55 -0.52 -4.53
C GLN A 343 -4.06 -0.19 -4.55
N SER A 344 -3.70 1.10 -4.48
CA SER A 344 -2.31 1.53 -4.43
C SER A 344 -1.66 1.41 -3.04
N GLY A 345 -2.42 1.06 -2.00
CA GLY A 345 -1.92 0.78 -0.65
C GLY A 345 -1.81 1.98 0.29
N TYR A 346 -2.42 3.12 -0.06
CA TYR A 346 -2.54 4.26 0.86
C TYR A 346 -3.65 4.08 1.89
N LEU A 347 -4.70 3.34 1.51
CA LEU A 347 -5.78 2.97 2.42
C LEU A 347 -5.84 1.44 2.55
N THR A 348 -6.46 1.00 3.63
CA THR A 348 -6.72 -0.40 3.94
C THR A 348 -8.09 -0.55 4.57
N ILE A 349 -8.62 -1.76 4.64
CA ILE A 349 -9.88 -2.05 5.33
C ILE A 349 -9.66 -1.86 6.85
N LYS A 350 -10.50 -1.06 7.49
CA LYS A 350 -10.54 -0.85 8.95
C LYS A 350 -11.81 -1.40 9.58
N GLY A 351 -12.84 -1.65 8.78
CA GLY A 351 -14.09 -2.22 9.23
C GLY A 351 -15.03 -2.51 8.06
N TYR A 352 -16.09 -3.24 8.37
CA TYR A 352 -17.16 -3.56 7.43
C TYR A 352 -18.50 -3.60 8.17
N LEU A 353 -19.52 -2.98 7.62
CA LEU A 353 -20.87 -2.99 8.17
C LEU A 353 -21.89 -2.83 7.04
N ASP A 354 -22.84 -3.75 6.95
CA ASP A 354 -24.02 -3.68 6.07
C ASP A 354 -23.69 -3.34 4.61
N GLY A 355 -22.66 -3.97 4.03
CA GLY A 355 -22.27 -3.75 2.63
C GLY A 355 -21.33 -2.56 2.43
N ILE A 356 -20.92 -1.86 3.49
CA ILE A 356 -20.03 -0.71 3.42
C ILE A 356 -18.71 -1.05 4.10
N TYR A 357 -17.61 -0.90 3.37
CA TYR A 357 -16.27 -0.91 3.94
C TYR A 357 -15.92 0.45 4.53
N LEU A 358 -15.28 0.45 5.69
CA LEU A 358 -14.60 1.62 6.22
C LEU A 358 -13.10 1.49 5.91
N LEU A 359 -12.58 2.39 5.10
CA LEU A 359 -11.16 2.45 4.77
C LEU A 359 -10.45 3.46 5.65
N GLY A 360 -9.18 3.20 5.94
CA GLY A 360 -8.31 4.11 6.69
C GLY A 360 -6.85 3.91 6.36
N ILE A 361 -6.00 4.84 6.80
CA ILE A 361 -4.56 4.77 6.58
C ILE A 361 -4.00 3.60 7.42
N PRO A 362 -3.19 2.69 6.82
CA PRO A 362 -2.71 1.51 7.54
C PRO A 362 -1.78 1.86 8.71
N ASN A 363 -0.79 2.72 8.49
CA ASN A 363 0.28 2.97 9.45
C ASN A 363 0.94 4.35 9.27
N TYR A 364 1.93 4.61 10.13
CA TYR A 364 2.65 5.88 10.17
C TYR A 364 3.46 6.18 8.90
N GLU A 365 4.13 5.17 8.32
CA GLU A 365 4.91 5.34 7.08
C GLU A 365 4.04 5.82 5.93
N VAL A 366 2.91 5.15 5.72
CA VAL A 366 1.96 5.47 4.64
C VAL A 366 1.28 6.80 4.88
N ARG A 367 0.93 7.11 6.13
CA ARG A 367 0.39 8.42 6.52
C ARG A 367 1.31 9.53 6.06
N LYS A 368 2.57 9.47 6.42
CA LYS A 368 3.58 10.45 6.04
C LYS A 368 3.77 10.54 4.53
N ALA A 369 3.73 9.41 3.82
CA ALA A 369 3.85 9.37 2.37
C ALA A 369 2.66 10.04 1.68
N LEU A 370 1.43 9.75 2.11
CA LEU A 370 0.21 10.32 1.55
C LEU A 370 0.18 11.84 1.71
N TYR A 371 0.38 12.32 2.93
CA TYR A 371 0.30 13.76 3.21
C TYR A 371 1.44 14.58 2.58
N LYS A 372 2.62 13.97 2.34
CA LYS A 372 3.68 14.60 1.54
C LYS A 372 3.27 14.89 0.10
N ILE A 373 2.36 14.11 -0.47
CA ILE A 373 1.85 14.32 -1.82
C ILE A 373 0.66 15.29 -1.81
N VAL A 374 -0.20 15.18 -0.79
CA VAL A 374 -1.39 16.02 -0.67
C VAL A 374 -1.03 17.48 -0.33
N LEU A 375 -0.03 17.71 0.52
CA LEU A 375 0.30 19.06 0.97
C LEU A 375 0.78 20.00 -0.14
N PRO A 376 1.66 19.62 -1.11
CA PRO A 376 2.02 20.49 -2.22
C PRO A 376 0.83 20.88 -3.11
N ALA A 377 -0.18 20.01 -3.22
CA ALA A 377 -1.41 20.34 -3.94
C ALA A 377 -2.25 21.42 -3.23
N LEU A 378 -1.97 21.71 -1.95
CA LEU A 378 -2.60 22.75 -1.16
C LEU A 378 -1.81 24.06 -1.11
N THR A 379 -0.51 24.04 -1.41
CA THR A 379 0.39 25.19 -1.27
C THR A 379 0.89 25.66 -2.63
N LEU A 380 1.33 26.94 -2.70
CA LEU A 380 1.91 27.52 -3.94
C LEU A 380 3.45 27.50 -3.96
N GLN A 381 4.09 26.99 -2.89
CA GLN A 381 5.56 27.04 -2.77
C GLN A 381 6.27 25.92 -3.52
N SER A 382 7.55 26.17 -3.82
CA SER A 382 8.46 25.15 -4.32
C SER A 382 8.74 24.08 -3.25
N ASP A 383 8.84 22.82 -3.67
CA ASP A 383 9.03 21.65 -2.79
C ASP A 383 10.18 21.82 -1.77
N ALA A 384 11.30 22.43 -2.17
CA ALA A 384 12.49 22.55 -1.31
C ALA A 384 12.27 23.45 -0.09
N GLN A 385 11.57 24.58 -0.25
CA GLN A 385 11.33 25.54 0.84
C GLN A 385 10.28 25.00 1.82
N VAL A 386 9.24 24.35 1.30
CA VAL A 386 8.21 23.68 2.10
C VAL A 386 8.84 22.56 2.94
N ILE A 387 9.70 21.74 2.37
CA ILE A 387 10.39 20.64 3.08
C ILE A 387 11.26 21.17 4.23
N THR A 388 11.98 22.27 4.01
CA THR A 388 12.82 22.88 5.08
C THR A 388 11.96 23.39 6.22
N THR A 389 10.89 24.14 5.93
CA THR A 389 9.98 24.69 6.95
C THR A 389 9.26 23.56 7.72
N GLN A 390 8.85 22.50 7.04
CA GLN A 390 8.27 21.30 7.66
C GLN A 390 9.24 20.62 8.63
N SER A 391 10.51 20.49 8.24
CA SER A 391 11.54 19.87 9.08
C SER A 391 11.82 20.70 10.33
N MET A 392 11.85 22.03 10.19
CA MET A 392 12.01 22.95 11.31
C MET A 392 10.79 22.91 12.24
N LEU A 393 9.57 22.84 11.69
CA LEU A 393 8.34 22.70 12.48
C LEU A 393 8.37 21.44 13.34
N LEU A 394 8.65 20.29 12.74
CA LEU A 394 8.74 19.02 13.48
C LEU A 394 9.81 19.06 14.57
N TYR A 395 11.00 19.56 14.25
CA TYR A 395 12.09 19.69 15.21
C TYR A 395 11.71 20.58 16.40
N SER A 396 11.09 21.73 16.13
CA SER A 396 10.64 22.69 17.15
C SER A 396 9.54 22.09 18.04
N LEU A 397 8.58 21.34 17.45
CA LEU A 397 7.55 20.63 18.22
C LEU A 397 8.14 19.55 19.12
N LYS A 398 9.12 18.77 18.64
CA LYS A 398 9.77 17.73 19.47
C LYS A 398 10.54 18.30 20.65
N LEU A 399 11.08 19.51 20.52
CA LEU A 399 11.80 20.22 21.58
C LEU A 399 10.90 21.08 22.48
N GLY A 400 9.63 21.27 22.11
CA GLY A 400 8.72 22.19 22.83
C GLY A 400 9.02 23.65 22.58
N ASN A 401 9.74 24.02 21.53
CA ASN A 401 10.00 25.41 21.14
C ASN A 401 8.80 25.95 20.35
N LEU A 402 7.78 26.40 21.09
CA LEU A 402 6.51 26.85 20.53
C LEU A 402 6.66 28.11 19.66
N THR A 403 7.54 29.03 20.01
CA THR A 403 7.74 30.27 19.24
C THR A 403 8.18 29.97 17.81
N GLU A 404 9.19 29.13 17.65
CA GLU A 404 9.66 28.74 16.31
C GLU A 404 8.66 27.81 15.59
N ALA A 405 7.99 26.93 16.33
CA ALA A 405 6.94 26.06 15.77
C ALA A 405 5.79 26.89 15.18
N MET A 406 5.28 27.88 15.92
CA MET A 406 4.19 28.75 15.45
C MET A 406 4.62 29.67 14.30
N LYS A 407 5.87 30.09 14.25
CA LYS A 407 6.42 30.86 13.12
C LYS A 407 6.45 30.01 11.86
N CYS A 408 6.92 28.76 11.94
CA CYS A 408 6.90 27.82 10.82
C CYS A 408 5.47 27.49 10.38
N LEU A 409 4.56 27.27 11.34
CA LEU A 409 3.16 26.97 11.07
C LEU A 409 2.46 28.13 10.35
N LYS A 410 2.71 29.37 10.81
CA LYS A 410 2.19 30.59 10.19
C LYS A 410 2.66 30.72 8.73
N ALA A 411 3.93 30.43 8.46
CA ALA A 411 4.48 30.45 7.10
C ALA A 411 3.80 29.40 6.21
N LEU A 412 3.63 28.16 6.68
CA LEU A 412 2.99 27.08 5.90
C LEU A 412 1.51 27.35 5.62
N ILE A 413 0.78 27.95 6.57
CA ILE A 413 -0.64 28.30 6.37
C ILE A 413 -0.79 29.46 5.37
N ALA A 414 0.10 30.45 5.44
CA ALA A 414 0.06 31.63 4.56
C ALA A 414 0.25 31.28 3.08
N ASP A 415 0.87 30.13 2.80
CA ASP A 415 1.09 29.66 1.44
C ASP A 415 -0.10 28.92 0.81
N VAL A 416 -1.16 28.66 1.56
CA VAL A 416 -2.37 28.03 1.05
C VAL A 416 -3.20 29.06 0.26
N PRO A 417 -3.39 28.89 -1.07
CA PRO A 417 -4.07 29.88 -1.89
C PRO A 417 -5.51 30.13 -1.46
N TYR A 418 -5.89 31.38 -1.31
CA TYR A 418 -7.28 31.79 -1.07
C TYR A 418 -8.23 31.34 -2.21
N SER A 419 -7.72 31.27 -3.44
CA SER A 419 -8.47 30.92 -4.65
C SER A 419 -8.69 29.42 -4.85
N ASN A 420 -8.26 28.56 -3.93
CA ASN A 420 -8.56 27.14 -4.03
C ASN A 420 -10.07 26.93 -3.91
N LYS A 421 -10.72 26.65 -5.05
CA LYS A 421 -12.18 26.51 -5.16
C LYS A 421 -12.78 25.48 -4.19
N LYS A 422 -12.01 24.44 -3.85
CA LYS A 422 -12.45 23.36 -2.95
C LYS A 422 -12.48 23.85 -1.50
N LEU A 423 -11.50 24.65 -1.09
CA LEU A 423 -11.45 25.24 0.24
C LEU A 423 -12.43 26.41 0.39
N ALA A 424 -12.75 27.11 -0.70
CA ALA A 424 -13.62 28.29 -0.69
C ALA A 424 -15.09 27.95 -0.35
N SER A 425 -15.54 26.70 -0.54
CA SER A 425 -16.89 26.26 -0.22
C SER A 425 -17.05 25.74 1.21
N MET A 426 -15.96 25.63 1.97
CA MET A 426 -15.97 25.14 3.36
C MET A 426 -16.14 26.30 4.36
N ASP A 427 -16.71 25.97 5.52
CA ASP A 427 -16.64 26.86 6.66
C ASP A 427 -15.18 27.17 7.03
N MET A 428 -14.92 28.41 7.47
CA MET A 428 -13.55 28.88 7.68
C MET A 428 -12.81 28.09 8.79
N GLU A 429 -13.51 27.71 9.84
CA GLU A 429 -12.94 26.92 10.94
C GLU A 429 -12.63 25.50 10.48
N GLU A 430 -13.53 24.86 9.74
CA GLU A 430 -13.31 23.54 9.12
C GLU A 430 -12.13 23.58 8.13
N ARG A 431 -12.04 24.63 7.32
CA ARG A 431 -10.94 24.86 6.40
C ARG A 431 -9.58 24.90 7.12
N TYR A 432 -9.45 25.68 8.20
CA TYR A 432 -8.22 25.75 8.96
C TYR A 432 -7.88 24.44 9.66
N ARG A 433 -8.87 23.76 10.21
CA ARG A 433 -8.72 22.44 10.83
C ARG A 433 -8.14 21.43 9.85
N LEU A 434 -8.64 21.44 8.63
CA LEU A 434 -8.14 20.60 7.55
C LEU A 434 -6.69 20.95 7.15
N ILE A 435 -6.38 22.22 6.96
CA ILE A 435 -5.02 22.69 6.62
C ILE A 435 -4.03 22.28 7.72
N LEU A 436 -4.35 22.57 8.97
CA LEU A 436 -3.49 22.23 10.11
C LEU A 436 -3.27 20.73 10.26
N SER A 437 -4.34 19.93 10.17
CA SER A 437 -4.22 18.47 10.24
C SER A 437 -3.35 17.92 9.10
N THR A 438 -3.50 18.46 7.90
CA THR A 438 -2.66 18.09 6.74
C THR A 438 -1.19 18.41 6.97
N ILE A 439 -0.89 19.61 7.48
CA ILE A 439 0.50 20.01 7.79
C ILE A 439 1.11 19.09 8.85
N PHE A 440 0.42 18.87 9.99
CA PHE A 440 0.95 18.03 11.06
C PHE A 440 1.12 16.56 10.64
N ASN A 441 0.19 16.01 9.86
CA ASN A 441 0.35 14.67 9.30
C ASN A 441 1.53 14.60 8.31
N ALA A 442 1.70 15.59 7.43
CA ALA A 442 2.79 15.63 6.45
C ALA A 442 4.17 15.66 7.11
N ILE A 443 4.32 16.35 8.25
CA ILE A 443 5.57 16.35 9.02
C ILE A 443 5.77 15.06 9.83
N GLY A 444 4.74 14.23 9.92
CA GLY A 444 4.80 12.93 10.58
C GLY A 444 4.40 12.94 12.06
N CYS A 445 3.57 13.87 12.50
CA CYS A 445 2.87 13.77 13.77
C CYS A 445 1.66 12.86 13.64
N ARG A 446 1.28 12.20 14.72
CA ARG A 446 -0.04 11.59 14.82
C ARG A 446 -1.05 12.71 15.14
N VAL A 447 -2.13 12.77 14.37
CA VAL A 447 -3.14 13.82 14.52
C VAL A 447 -4.51 13.17 14.69
N GLU A 448 -5.23 13.60 15.72
CA GLU A 448 -6.63 13.26 15.93
C GLU A 448 -7.44 14.56 15.92
N VAL A 449 -8.38 14.65 14.98
CA VAL A 449 -9.24 15.83 14.81
C VAL A 449 -10.59 15.56 15.45
N GLU A 450 -11.18 16.57 16.10
CA GLU A 450 -12.48 16.49 16.76
C GLU A 450 -12.60 15.36 17.79
N LYS A 451 -11.55 15.18 18.60
CA LYS A 451 -11.51 14.12 19.62
C LYS A 451 -12.58 14.32 20.69
N MET A 452 -13.50 13.35 20.75
CA MET A 452 -14.52 13.32 21.80
C MET A 452 -13.93 12.89 23.14
N ILE A 453 -14.22 13.65 24.18
CA ILE A 453 -13.88 13.34 25.56
C ILE A 453 -15.11 13.53 26.47
N ALA A 454 -15.04 13.09 27.72
CA ALA A 454 -16.19 13.17 28.64
C ALA A 454 -16.73 14.59 28.86
N THR A 455 -15.89 15.61 28.74
CA THR A 455 -16.24 17.00 29.01
C THR A 455 -16.53 17.82 27.74
N GLY A 456 -16.33 17.24 26.55
CA GLY A 456 -16.59 17.93 25.28
C GLY A 456 -15.81 17.34 24.12
N ARG A 457 -15.49 18.19 23.14
CA ARG A 457 -14.77 17.84 21.93
C ARG A 457 -13.55 18.75 21.78
N ILE A 458 -12.38 18.16 21.66
CA ILE A 458 -11.10 18.84 21.40
C ILE A 458 -10.97 19.00 19.88
N ASP A 459 -10.64 20.21 19.40
CA ASP A 459 -10.50 20.46 17.96
C ASP A 459 -9.39 19.63 17.32
N MET A 460 -8.23 19.54 18.00
CA MET A 460 -7.11 18.76 17.47
C MET A 460 -6.16 18.30 18.58
N VAL A 461 -5.73 17.04 18.49
CA VAL A 461 -4.62 16.50 19.30
C VAL A 461 -3.48 16.16 18.35
N VAL A 462 -2.27 16.67 18.62
CA VAL A 462 -1.06 16.44 17.83
C VAL A 462 -0.01 15.78 18.70
N GLU A 463 0.37 14.56 18.34
CA GLU A 463 1.33 13.78 19.11
C GLU A 463 2.68 13.71 18.41
N THR A 464 3.72 14.10 19.13
CA THR A 464 5.12 13.84 18.77
C THR A 464 5.67 12.69 19.61
N THR A 465 6.92 12.31 19.40
CA THR A 465 7.60 11.31 20.25
C THR A 465 7.70 11.75 21.71
N ASN A 466 7.77 13.06 21.98
CA ASN A 466 8.11 13.61 23.29
C ASN A 466 6.97 14.39 23.95
N ILE A 467 6.08 14.97 23.16
CA ILE A 467 5.07 15.92 23.64
C ILE A 467 3.74 15.63 22.94
N ILE A 468 2.66 15.71 23.72
CA ILE A 468 1.27 15.74 23.24
C ILE A 468 0.79 17.18 23.27
N TYR A 469 0.36 17.69 22.13
CA TYR A 469 -0.24 19.01 22.00
C TYR A 469 -1.74 18.90 21.88
N VAL A 470 -2.47 19.61 22.73
CA VAL A 470 -3.93 19.72 22.73
C VAL A 470 -4.30 21.11 22.23
N LEU A 471 -4.89 21.20 21.04
CA LEU A 471 -5.18 22.44 20.34
C LEU A 471 -6.66 22.76 20.38
N GLU A 472 -6.99 24.01 20.70
CA GLU A 472 -8.31 24.61 20.51
C GLU A 472 -8.18 25.76 19.52
N LEU A 473 -9.02 25.77 18.51
CA LEU A 473 -8.99 26.72 17.39
C LEU A 473 -10.18 27.67 17.48
N LYS A 474 -9.96 28.96 17.37
CA LYS A 474 -11.04 29.97 17.29
C LYS A 474 -10.75 30.98 16.20
N LEU A 475 -11.78 31.39 15.51
CA LEU A 475 -11.68 32.53 14.60
C LEU A 475 -11.67 33.84 15.37
N SER A 476 -10.97 34.87 14.84
CA SER A 476 -10.87 36.20 15.42
C SER A 476 -12.23 36.87 15.68
N ASN A 477 -13.24 36.56 14.82
CA ASN A 477 -14.61 37.03 14.97
C ASN A 477 -15.49 36.18 15.92
N ASN A 478 -14.96 35.03 16.41
CA ASN A 478 -15.66 34.09 17.30
C ASN A 478 -14.96 33.99 18.68
N GLY A 479 -14.63 35.12 19.27
CA GLY A 479 -14.03 35.23 20.60
C GLY A 479 -12.53 34.99 20.64
N GLY A 480 -11.88 34.63 19.55
CA GLY A 480 -10.43 34.55 19.39
C GLY A 480 -9.68 33.77 20.47
N ILE A 481 -8.50 34.28 20.83
CA ILE A 481 -7.57 33.61 21.76
C ILE A 481 -8.14 33.44 23.16
N ASP A 482 -8.95 34.41 23.65
CA ASP A 482 -9.52 34.36 24.99
C ASP A 482 -10.58 33.26 25.10
N ALA A 483 -11.48 33.13 24.11
CA ALA A 483 -12.49 32.07 24.07
C ALA A 483 -11.85 30.69 23.98
N ALA A 484 -10.79 30.53 23.18
CA ALA A 484 -10.04 29.27 23.07
C ALA A 484 -9.39 28.91 24.43
N THR A 485 -8.76 29.90 25.09
CA THR A 485 -8.13 29.71 26.40
C THR A 485 -9.14 29.29 27.47
N GLU A 486 -10.29 29.98 27.52
CA GLU A 486 -11.37 29.68 28.47
C GLU A 486 -11.95 28.27 28.23
N GLN A 487 -12.19 27.88 26.98
CA GLN A 487 -12.71 26.55 26.63
C GLN A 487 -11.77 25.44 27.07
N ILE A 488 -10.45 25.53 26.81
CA ILE A 488 -9.45 24.56 27.26
C ILE A 488 -9.53 24.37 28.79
N ARG A 489 -9.60 25.46 29.56
CA ARG A 489 -9.65 25.43 31.03
C ARG A 489 -10.98 24.86 31.54
N ALA A 490 -12.11 25.36 31.05
CA ALA A 490 -13.44 24.96 31.50
C ALA A 490 -13.73 23.49 31.19
N LYS A 491 -13.24 22.98 30.07
CA LYS A 491 -13.44 21.57 29.61
C LYS A 491 -12.32 20.62 30.06
N GLN A 492 -11.27 21.13 30.71
CA GLN A 492 -10.15 20.33 31.22
C GLN A 492 -9.54 19.41 30.15
N TYR A 493 -9.26 19.92 28.97
CA TYR A 493 -8.85 19.15 27.79
C TYR A 493 -7.56 18.34 27.96
N VAL A 494 -6.71 18.68 28.94
CA VAL A 494 -5.46 17.95 29.23
C VAL A 494 -5.67 16.70 30.13
N GLU A 495 -6.82 16.62 30.83
CA GLU A 495 -7.06 15.52 31.81
C GLU A 495 -6.92 14.12 31.21
N PRO A 496 -7.46 13.81 30.02
CA PRO A 496 -7.35 12.48 29.43
C PRO A 496 -5.92 12.02 29.16
N PHE A 497 -4.97 12.94 29.10
CA PHE A 497 -3.58 12.67 28.74
C PHE A 497 -2.63 12.64 29.96
N LYS A 498 -3.10 12.90 31.18
CA LYS A 498 -2.25 12.94 32.38
C LYS A 498 -1.58 11.61 32.74
N ALA A 499 -2.12 10.52 32.28
CA ALA A 499 -1.52 9.19 32.47
C ALA A 499 -0.39 8.88 31.48
N ASP A 500 -0.24 9.68 30.41
CA ASP A 500 0.85 9.53 29.43
C ASP A 500 2.18 10.03 30.04
N LYS A 501 3.26 9.32 29.75
CA LYS A 501 4.60 9.69 30.25
C LYS A 501 5.18 10.92 29.54
N ARG A 502 4.64 11.30 28.40
CA ARG A 502 5.07 12.48 27.63
C ARG A 502 4.55 13.77 28.26
N ARG A 503 5.27 14.86 28.01
CA ARG A 503 4.77 16.20 28.36
C ARG A 503 3.47 16.47 27.58
N VAL A 504 2.45 17.01 28.27
CA VAL A 504 1.21 17.48 27.66
C VAL A 504 1.21 19.00 27.67
N THR A 505 0.94 19.61 26.52
CA THR A 505 0.89 21.08 26.37
C THR A 505 -0.40 21.46 25.67
N ALA A 506 -1.19 22.32 26.29
CA ALA A 506 -2.40 22.86 25.66
C ALA A 506 -2.11 24.20 24.97
N LEU A 507 -2.65 24.37 23.77
CA LEU A 507 -2.45 25.53 22.92
C LEU A 507 -3.79 26.10 22.47
N ALA A 508 -4.06 27.34 22.83
CA ALA A 508 -5.08 28.16 22.23
C ALA A 508 -4.52 28.82 20.97
N ILE A 509 -5.24 28.72 19.85
CA ILE A 509 -4.82 29.24 18.54
C ILE A 509 -5.94 30.12 17.98
N GLU A 510 -5.60 31.36 17.65
CA GLU A 510 -6.50 32.26 16.92
C GLU A 510 -6.16 32.29 15.43
N LEU A 511 -7.19 32.23 14.63
CA LEU A 511 -7.13 32.20 13.17
C LEU A 511 -7.93 33.35 12.57
N ASP A 512 -7.42 33.94 11.50
CA ASP A 512 -8.07 35.08 10.83
C ASP A 512 -9.37 34.63 10.15
N ASP A 513 -10.47 35.33 10.39
CA ASP A 513 -11.79 35.07 9.83
C ASP A 513 -11.89 35.38 8.32
N LYS A 514 -10.90 36.05 7.75
CA LYS A 514 -10.79 36.38 6.30
C LYS A 514 -9.79 35.51 5.55
N GLY A 515 -9.26 34.47 6.20
CA GLY A 515 -8.37 33.51 5.57
C GLY A 515 -6.88 33.91 5.49
N LYS A 516 -6.43 34.91 6.29
CA LYS A 516 -5.03 35.36 6.29
C LYS A 516 -4.07 34.48 7.12
N GLY A 517 -4.60 33.44 7.78
CA GLY A 517 -3.80 32.49 8.53
C GLY A 517 -3.85 32.63 10.03
N LEU A 518 -2.77 32.22 10.72
CA LEU A 518 -2.64 32.28 12.17
C LEU A 518 -2.34 33.70 12.64
N THR A 519 -3.18 34.25 13.51
CA THR A 519 -3.05 35.63 14.08
C THR A 519 -2.36 35.64 15.42
N ASP A 520 -2.80 34.81 16.36
CA ASP A 520 -2.25 34.75 17.71
C ASP A 520 -2.27 33.32 18.27
N TRP A 521 -1.51 33.06 19.33
CA TRP A 521 -1.48 31.79 20.03
C TRP A 521 -1.03 31.95 21.49
N LYS A 522 -1.42 30.98 22.34
CA LYS A 522 -1.08 30.99 23.75
C LYS A 522 -0.98 29.58 24.32
N GLU A 523 0.06 29.31 25.12
CA GLU A 523 0.14 28.12 25.99
C GLU A 523 -0.78 28.30 27.19
N VAL A 524 -1.62 27.31 27.54
CA VAL A 524 -2.70 27.41 28.54
C VAL A 524 -2.42 26.51 29.74
#